data_12d622fda77b465887232724829677d4
#
_entry.id   12d622fda77b465887232724829677d4
#
_cell.length_a   1.000
_cell.length_b   1.000
_cell.length_c   1.000
_cell.angle_alpha   90.00
_cell.angle_beta   90.00
_cell.angle_gamma   90.00
#
_symmetry.space_group_name_H-M   'P 1'
#
loop_
_entity.id
_entity.type
_entity.pdbx_description
1 polymer ?
#
loop_
_entity_poly.entity_id
_entity_poly.type
_entity_poly.pdbx_seq_one_letter_code
_entity_poly.pdbx_strand_id
1 'polypeptide(L)'
;GSGKSLLFQLPAIYLGKEYNLLTIVVSPLKALIVDQVEGLQDLGYQRVAYASSDLSPEQKMEVYRAVREGEVDLFYLSPELLLSYDIKHFVGNRRIGMVVIDEAHTVTTWGKEFRVDYWFLGRYLSALKQNLGYTFPLFALTATAVWNPKGGNDMVFETIRSLQMEPCVLYVGTVKRKNIGFDIRQLTLEEGETYDKGKQRVISERVENFLDGHKTLLYYPFAGGIDMRIKTWVRSADWRLVASYYGKKDKEQKAAIVQEFKEGMKRMIVATKAFGMGVDISDI
;
A
#
# COMPACT_ATOMS: atom_id res chain seq x y z
N GLY A 1 5.95 -1.18 11.22
CA GLY A 1 5.56 -2.39 10.63
C GLY A 1 5.40 -3.58 11.56
N SER A 2 4.40 -4.43 11.25
CA SER A 2 4.13 -5.66 12.02
C SER A 2 4.86 -6.89 11.47
N GLY A 3 5.84 -6.72 10.58
CA GLY A 3 6.59 -7.83 9.97
C GLY A 3 5.78 -8.67 8.96
N LYS A 4 4.62 -8.20 8.50
CA LYS A 4 3.78 -8.95 7.55
C LYS A 4 4.52 -9.42 6.30
N SER A 5 5.39 -8.58 5.74
CA SER A 5 6.15 -8.93 4.54
C SER A 5 7.06 -10.14 4.77
N LEU A 6 7.68 -10.27 5.94
CA LEU A 6 8.52 -11.42 6.28
C LEU A 6 7.74 -12.74 6.29
N LEU A 7 6.44 -12.72 6.64
CA LEU A 7 5.61 -13.92 6.71
C LEU A 7 5.46 -14.63 5.36
N PHE A 8 5.58 -13.91 4.26
CA PHE A 8 5.53 -14.51 2.93
C PHE A 8 6.86 -14.45 2.19
N GLN A 9 7.69 -13.44 2.43
CA GLN A 9 8.98 -13.32 1.74
C GLN A 9 9.93 -14.46 2.10
N LEU A 10 10.03 -14.84 3.38
CA LEU A 10 10.88 -15.95 3.81
C LEU A 10 10.46 -17.29 3.21
N PRO A 11 9.18 -17.72 3.30
CA PRO A 11 8.72 -18.92 2.60
C PRO A 11 8.91 -18.85 1.09
N ALA A 12 8.67 -17.70 0.47
CA ALA A 12 8.85 -17.52 -0.97
C ALA A 12 10.30 -17.74 -1.41
N ILE A 13 11.25 -17.16 -0.68
CA ILE A 13 12.69 -17.35 -0.92
C ILE A 13 13.07 -18.83 -0.77
N TYR A 14 12.58 -19.49 0.26
CA TYR A 14 12.80 -20.92 0.49
C TYR A 14 12.24 -21.77 -0.67
N LEU A 15 10.98 -21.54 -1.04
CA LEU A 15 10.33 -22.28 -2.14
C LEU A 15 11.04 -22.07 -3.48
N GLY A 16 11.52 -20.85 -3.74
CA GLY A 16 12.28 -20.52 -4.93
C GLY A 16 13.63 -21.23 -4.98
N LYS A 17 14.40 -21.14 -3.89
CA LYS A 17 15.76 -21.72 -3.82
C LYS A 17 15.76 -23.24 -3.83
N GLU A 18 14.91 -23.86 -3.03
CA GLU A 18 14.93 -25.32 -2.85
C GLU A 18 14.15 -26.07 -3.91
N TYR A 19 13.07 -25.47 -4.44
CA TYR A 19 12.14 -26.18 -5.33
C TYR A 19 11.92 -25.51 -6.68
N ASN A 20 12.57 -24.39 -6.94
CA ASN A 20 12.36 -23.54 -8.13
C ASN A 20 10.89 -23.18 -8.34
N LEU A 21 10.14 -23.00 -7.27
CA LEU A 21 8.74 -22.58 -7.30
C LEU A 21 8.64 -21.06 -7.29
N LEU A 22 7.67 -20.52 -8.04
CA LEU A 22 7.41 -19.08 -8.11
C LEU A 22 6.39 -18.67 -7.07
N THR A 23 6.66 -17.60 -6.35
CA THR A 23 5.66 -16.90 -5.56
C THR A 23 5.14 -15.68 -6.31
N ILE A 24 3.83 -15.60 -6.49
CA ILE A 24 3.16 -14.44 -7.08
C ILE A 24 2.61 -13.58 -5.94
N VAL A 25 2.98 -12.30 -5.92
CA VAL A 25 2.49 -11.33 -4.93
C VAL A 25 1.61 -10.31 -5.64
N VAL A 26 0.33 -10.32 -5.29
CA VAL A 26 -0.66 -9.37 -5.81
C VAL A 26 -0.81 -8.22 -4.83
N SER A 27 -0.47 -7.01 -5.25
CA SER A 27 -0.56 -5.81 -4.42
C SER A 27 -1.28 -4.68 -5.16
N PRO A 28 -2.16 -3.91 -4.47
CA PRO A 28 -2.99 -2.90 -5.12
C PRO A 28 -2.23 -1.64 -5.52
N LEU A 29 -1.09 -1.42 -4.92
CA LEU A 29 -0.41 -0.15 -4.99
C LEU A 29 1.00 -0.32 -5.53
N LYS A 30 1.22 0.30 -6.66
CA LYS A 30 2.50 0.29 -7.34
C LYS A 30 3.66 0.78 -6.47
N ALA A 31 3.45 1.85 -5.69
CA ALA A 31 4.49 2.35 -4.80
C ALA A 31 4.91 1.31 -3.76
N LEU A 32 3.94 0.55 -3.20
CA LEU A 32 4.24 -0.57 -2.30
C LEU A 32 4.99 -1.70 -3.00
N ILE A 33 4.63 -2.01 -4.24
CA ILE A 33 5.32 -3.02 -5.04
C ILE A 33 6.80 -2.65 -5.22
N VAL A 34 7.05 -1.41 -5.63
CA VAL A 34 8.43 -0.91 -5.85
C VAL A 34 9.22 -0.94 -4.54
N ASP A 35 8.66 -0.39 -3.46
CA ASP A 35 9.29 -0.35 -2.14
C ASP A 35 9.64 -1.76 -1.60
N GLN A 36 8.76 -2.74 -1.79
CA GLN A 36 8.98 -4.13 -1.40
C GLN A 36 10.11 -4.78 -2.23
N VAL A 37 10.15 -4.51 -3.52
CA VAL A 37 11.18 -5.07 -4.42
C VAL A 37 12.52 -4.44 -4.16
N GLU A 38 12.60 -3.10 -4.10
CA GLU A 38 13.83 -2.37 -3.80
C GLU A 38 14.36 -2.75 -2.40
N GLY A 39 13.49 -2.86 -1.40
CA GLY A 39 13.88 -3.27 -0.06
C GLY A 39 14.50 -4.68 0.01
N LEU A 40 14.04 -5.63 -0.82
CA LEU A 40 14.67 -6.94 -0.93
C LEU A 40 16.01 -6.87 -1.68
N GLN A 41 16.10 -6.06 -2.72
CA GLN A 41 17.33 -5.86 -3.50
C GLN A 41 18.41 -5.18 -2.66
N ASP A 42 18.06 -4.20 -1.85
CA ASP A 42 18.96 -3.53 -0.91
C ASP A 42 19.53 -4.49 0.16
N LEU A 43 18.73 -5.50 0.53
CA LEU A 43 19.19 -6.60 1.40
C LEU A 43 20.03 -7.66 0.66
N GLY A 44 20.33 -7.45 -0.62
CA GLY A 44 21.15 -8.34 -1.45
C GLY A 44 20.36 -9.46 -2.13
N TYR A 45 19.00 -9.48 -2.04
CA TYR A 45 18.20 -10.49 -2.68
C TYR A 45 17.72 -10.04 -4.07
N GLN A 46 18.40 -10.50 -5.13
CA GLN A 46 18.17 -10.05 -6.51
C GLN A 46 17.11 -10.85 -7.27
N ARG A 47 16.65 -12.02 -6.76
CA ARG A 47 15.69 -12.90 -7.42
C ARG A 47 14.24 -12.45 -7.17
N VAL A 48 14.01 -11.15 -7.28
CA VAL A 48 12.73 -10.50 -7.12
C VAL A 48 12.50 -9.53 -8.27
N ALA A 49 11.29 -9.51 -8.82
CA ALA A 49 10.92 -8.61 -9.90
C ALA A 49 9.46 -8.17 -9.79
N TYR A 50 9.11 -7.12 -10.49
CA TYR A 50 7.74 -6.66 -10.61
C TYR A 50 7.38 -6.30 -12.06
N ALA A 51 6.09 -6.34 -12.36
CA ALA A 51 5.55 -5.77 -13.57
C ALA A 51 4.52 -4.70 -13.26
N SER A 52 4.63 -3.56 -13.94
CA SER A 52 3.71 -2.43 -13.78
C SER A 52 3.49 -1.69 -15.10
N SER A 53 2.51 -0.77 -15.11
CA SER A 53 2.22 0.06 -16.27
C SER A 53 3.37 1.01 -16.67
N ASP A 54 4.32 1.28 -15.77
CA ASP A 54 5.44 2.21 -16.02
C ASP A 54 6.61 1.55 -16.75
N LEU A 55 6.67 0.23 -16.77
CA LEU A 55 7.70 -0.47 -17.53
C LEU A 55 7.39 -0.39 -19.02
N SER A 56 8.42 -0.18 -19.83
CA SER A 56 8.29 -0.26 -21.28
C SER A 56 7.91 -1.69 -21.71
N PRO A 57 7.39 -1.89 -22.92
CA PRO A 57 7.12 -3.24 -23.44
C PRO A 57 8.34 -4.15 -23.37
N GLU A 58 9.53 -3.63 -23.71
CA GLU A 58 10.80 -4.37 -23.69
C GLU A 58 11.16 -4.78 -22.26
N GLN A 59 11.06 -3.88 -21.31
CA GLN A 59 11.30 -4.17 -19.89
C GLN A 59 10.33 -5.22 -19.35
N LYS A 60 9.04 -5.16 -19.72
CA LYS A 60 8.07 -6.19 -19.35
C LYS A 60 8.43 -7.54 -19.92
N MET A 61 8.82 -7.60 -21.19
CA MET A 61 9.24 -8.85 -21.83
C MET A 61 10.44 -9.48 -21.13
N GLU A 62 11.44 -8.67 -20.74
CA GLU A 62 12.61 -9.11 -20.00
C GLU A 62 12.24 -9.68 -18.62
N VAL A 63 11.37 -8.97 -17.87
CA VAL A 63 10.86 -9.47 -16.60
C VAL A 63 10.13 -10.81 -16.77
N TYR A 64 9.25 -10.92 -17.77
CA TYR A 64 8.51 -12.17 -18.02
C TYR A 64 9.44 -13.30 -18.45
N ARG A 65 10.50 -13.00 -19.23
CA ARG A 65 11.54 -13.96 -19.57
C ARG A 65 12.22 -14.48 -18.29
N ALA A 66 12.72 -13.57 -17.45
CA ALA A 66 13.38 -13.90 -16.19
C ALA A 66 12.50 -14.74 -15.25
N VAL A 67 11.21 -14.43 -15.18
CA VAL A 67 10.23 -15.21 -14.40
C VAL A 67 10.12 -16.63 -14.98
N ARG A 68 9.97 -16.78 -16.29
CA ARG A 68 9.82 -18.09 -16.95
C ARG A 68 11.08 -18.94 -16.85
N GLU A 69 12.24 -18.33 -16.93
CA GLU A 69 13.56 -19.01 -16.88
C GLU A 69 13.99 -19.36 -15.45
N GLY A 70 13.21 -18.96 -14.44
CA GLY A 70 13.49 -19.30 -13.06
C GLY A 70 14.51 -18.39 -12.38
N GLU A 71 14.79 -17.22 -12.95
CA GLU A 71 15.68 -16.20 -12.36
C GLU A 71 15.02 -15.37 -11.27
N VAL A 72 13.67 -15.42 -11.17
CA VAL A 72 12.86 -14.70 -10.20
C VAL A 72 12.09 -15.67 -9.31
N ASP A 73 12.15 -15.49 -8.00
CA ASP A 73 11.40 -16.31 -7.03
C ASP A 73 10.15 -15.62 -6.52
N LEU A 74 10.20 -14.26 -6.42
CA LEU A 74 9.05 -13.44 -6.07
C LEU A 74 8.72 -12.51 -7.22
N PHE A 75 7.51 -12.62 -7.73
CA PHE A 75 7.01 -11.79 -8.81
C PHE A 75 5.82 -10.96 -8.33
N TYR A 76 6.00 -9.64 -8.29
CA TYR A 76 5.00 -8.68 -7.86
C TYR A 76 4.24 -8.10 -9.03
N LEU A 77 2.92 -8.03 -8.93
CA LEU A 77 2.05 -7.41 -9.94
C LEU A 77 0.74 -6.90 -9.33
N SER A 78 0.07 -6.05 -10.09
CA SER A 78 -1.27 -5.60 -9.70
C SER A 78 -2.34 -6.64 -10.08
N PRO A 79 -3.52 -6.61 -9.42
CA PRO A 79 -4.63 -7.51 -9.78
C PRO A 79 -5.08 -7.32 -11.22
N GLU A 80 -5.13 -6.07 -11.70
CA GLU A 80 -5.52 -5.75 -13.07
C GLU A 80 -4.58 -6.43 -14.08
N LEU A 81 -3.28 -6.40 -13.81
CA LEU A 81 -2.30 -7.03 -14.68
C LEU A 81 -2.42 -8.55 -14.63
N LEU A 82 -2.62 -9.13 -13.44
CA LEU A 82 -2.81 -10.58 -13.29
C LEU A 82 -4.02 -11.08 -14.08
N LEU A 83 -5.12 -10.34 -14.06
CA LEU A 83 -6.38 -10.71 -14.73
C LEU A 83 -6.39 -10.39 -16.24
N SER A 84 -5.45 -9.57 -16.73
CA SER A 84 -5.42 -9.14 -18.14
C SER A 84 -4.89 -10.20 -19.08
N TYR A 85 -4.17 -11.22 -18.58
CA TYR A 85 -3.51 -12.23 -19.40
C TYR A 85 -3.69 -13.62 -18.81
N ASP A 86 -3.55 -14.65 -19.65
CA ASP A 86 -3.39 -16.02 -19.15
C ASP A 86 -2.13 -16.11 -18.28
N ILE A 87 -2.22 -16.83 -17.17
CA ILE A 87 -1.10 -16.97 -16.23
C ILE A 87 0.18 -17.50 -16.90
N LYS A 88 0.05 -18.34 -17.92
CA LYS A 88 1.17 -18.88 -18.68
C LYS A 88 1.96 -17.80 -19.42
N HIS A 89 1.33 -16.66 -19.70
CA HIS A 89 2.03 -15.51 -20.27
C HIS A 89 3.17 -15.04 -19.35
N PHE A 90 2.95 -15.11 -18.04
CA PHE A 90 3.94 -14.70 -17.04
C PHE A 90 4.87 -15.85 -16.64
N VAL A 91 4.31 -17.02 -16.33
CA VAL A 91 5.05 -18.11 -15.67
C VAL A 91 5.55 -19.18 -16.62
N GLY A 92 5.03 -19.24 -17.87
CA GLY A 92 5.35 -20.31 -18.81
C GLY A 92 4.99 -21.69 -18.26
N ASN A 93 5.97 -22.58 -18.19
CA ASN A 93 5.83 -23.92 -17.62
C ASN A 93 6.25 -24.00 -16.14
N ARG A 94 6.64 -22.90 -15.53
CA ARG A 94 7.08 -22.88 -14.15
C ARG A 94 5.89 -23.07 -13.20
N ARG A 95 6.10 -23.81 -12.13
CA ARG A 95 5.06 -24.06 -11.13
C ARG A 95 4.95 -22.91 -10.13
N ILE A 96 3.72 -22.55 -9.80
CA ILE A 96 3.40 -21.59 -8.73
C ILE A 96 3.49 -22.35 -7.40
N GLY A 97 4.34 -21.86 -6.51
CA GLY A 97 4.49 -22.40 -5.16
C GLY A 97 3.54 -21.74 -4.15
N MET A 98 3.22 -20.46 -4.35
CA MET A 98 2.36 -19.71 -3.45
C MET A 98 1.81 -18.47 -4.17
N VAL A 99 0.60 -18.03 -3.79
CA VAL A 99 0.05 -16.73 -4.17
C VAL A 99 -0.23 -15.92 -2.91
N VAL A 100 0.19 -14.68 -2.91
CA VAL A 100 0.02 -13.72 -1.81
C VAL A 100 -0.87 -12.58 -2.26
N ILE A 101 -1.89 -12.25 -1.49
CA ILE A 101 -2.74 -11.07 -1.67
C ILE A 101 -2.39 -10.09 -0.58
N ASP A 102 -1.62 -9.09 -0.93
CA ASP A 102 -1.27 -8.00 -0.01
C ASP A 102 -2.40 -6.96 0.03
N GLU A 103 -2.55 -6.29 1.17
CA GLU A 103 -3.65 -5.36 1.44
C GLU A 103 -5.03 -5.95 1.10
N ALA A 104 -5.25 -7.19 1.52
CA ALA A 104 -6.41 -7.99 1.16
C ALA A 104 -7.77 -7.36 1.52
N HIS A 105 -7.80 -6.37 2.44
CA HIS A 105 -9.01 -5.59 2.74
C HIS A 105 -9.57 -4.85 1.51
N THR A 106 -8.74 -4.61 0.50
CA THR A 106 -9.15 -3.97 -0.75
C THR A 106 -10.14 -4.81 -1.56
N VAL A 107 -10.19 -6.13 -1.33
CA VAL A 107 -11.17 -7.03 -1.94
C VAL A 107 -12.60 -6.66 -1.55
N THR A 108 -12.80 -6.13 -0.35
CA THR A 108 -14.13 -5.78 0.18
C THR A 108 -14.47 -4.31 -0.03
N THR A 109 -13.66 -3.43 0.52
CA THR A 109 -13.99 -1.99 0.64
C THR A 109 -13.76 -1.23 -0.67
N TRP A 110 -12.68 -1.54 -1.39
CA TRP A 110 -12.29 -0.83 -2.61
C TRP A 110 -12.65 -1.60 -3.88
N GLY A 111 -12.85 -2.91 -3.80
CA GLY A 111 -13.20 -3.74 -4.94
C GLY A 111 -14.57 -3.40 -5.51
N LYS A 112 -15.55 -3.10 -4.66
CA LYS A 112 -16.92 -2.80 -5.09
C LYS A 112 -17.06 -1.42 -5.74
N GLU A 113 -16.26 -0.43 -5.31
CA GLU A 113 -16.41 0.96 -5.75
C GLU A 113 -15.27 1.46 -6.62
N PHE A 114 -14.06 0.89 -6.49
CA PHE A 114 -12.85 1.46 -7.08
C PHE A 114 -12.02 0.49 -7.92
N ARG A 115 -12.07 -0.84 -7.65
CA ARG A 115 -11.26 -1.87 -8.33
C ARG A 115 -12.04 -3.16 -8.47
N VAL A 116 -12.84 -3.23 -9.50
CA VAL A 116 -13.66 -4.39 -9.85
C VAL A 116 -12.82 -5.68 -9.98
N ASP A 117 -11.56 -5.53 -10.41
CA ASP A 117 -10.63 -6.64 -10.60
C ASP A 117 -10.37 -7.45 -9.32
N TYR A 118 -10.33 -6.79 -8.15
CA TYR A 118 -10.19 -7.51 -6.88
C TYR A 118 -11.35 -8.46 -6.58
N TRP A 119 -12.53 -8.11 -7.01
CA TRP A 119 -13.70 -8.97 -6.80
C TRP A 119 -13.63 -10.27 -7.61
N PHE A 120 -13.03 -10.23 -8.79
CA PHE A 120 -12.86 -11.41 -9.63
C PHE A 120 -11.67 -12.28 -9.23
N LEU A 121 -10.77 -11.78 -8.38
CA LEU A 121 -9.52 -12.44 -8.05
C LEU A 121 -9.70 -13.84 -7.43
N GLY A 122 -10.63 -13.98 -6.48
CA GLY A 122 -10.91 -15.30 -5.87
C GLY A 122 -11.42 -16.33 -6.88
N ARG A 123 -12.35 -15.91 -7.74
CA ARG A 123 -12.87 -16.75 -8.82
C ARG A 123 -11.78 -17.13 -9.82
N TYR A 124 -10.95 -16.17 -10.19
CA TYR A 124 -9.82 -16.41 -11.10
C TYR A 124 -8.82 -17.40 -10.49
N LEU A 125 -8.40 -17.24 -9.25
CA LEU A 125 -7.45 -18.12 -8.58
C LEU A 125 -8.00 -19.53 -8.39
N SER A 126 -9.31 -19.67 -8.13
CA SER A 126 -9.98 -20.97 -8.05
C SER A 126 -9.98 -21.69 -9.40
N ALA A 127 -10.38 -20.99 -10.46
CA ALA A 127 -10.34 -21.52 -11.82
C ALA A 127 -8.91 -21.86 -12.27
N LEU A 128 -7.92 -21.04 -11.87
CA LEU A 128 -6.52 -21.26 -12.17
C LEU A 128 -6.01 -22.59 -11.58
N LYS A 129 -6.34 -22.91 -10.32
CA LYS A 129 -5.98 -24.19 -9.69
C LYS A 129 -6.56 -25.38 -10.47
N GLN A 130 -7.81 -25.26 -10.90
CA GLN A 130 -8.46 -26.31 -11.71
C GLN A 130 -7.76 -26.48 -13.06
N ASN A 131 -7.47 -25.38 -13.78
CA ASN A 131 -6.84 -25.41 -15.09
C ASN A 131 -5.40 -25.92 -15.06
N LEU A 132 -4.66 -25.63 -13.98
CA LEU A 132 -3.29 -26.11 -13.81
C LEU A 132 -3.21 -27.57 -13.35
N GLY A 133 -4.30 -28.13 -12.81
CA GLY A 133 -4.33 -29.49 -12.28
C GLY A 133 -3.52 -29.69 -10.99
N TYR A 134 -3.13 -28.62 -10.31
CA TYR A 134 -2.50 -28.64 -8.99
C TYR A 134 -2.92 -27.43 -8.15
N THR A 135 -2.74 -27.57 -6.83
CA THR A 135 -3.07 -26.53 -5.87
C THR A 135 -1.81 -25.82 -5.37
N PHE A 136 -1.98 -24.60 -4.91
CA PHE A 136 -0.96 -23.78 -4.23
C PHE A 136 -1.59 -23.05 -3.05
N PRO A 137 -0.83 -22.78 -1.96
CA PRO A 137 -1.28 -21.95 -0.86
C PRO A 137 -1.65 -20.53 -1.30
N LEU A 138 -2.70 -20.00 -0.68
CA LEU A 138 -3.11 -18.62 -0.83
C LEU A 138 -2.96 -17.91 0.51
N PHE A 139 -2.17 -16.85 0.54
CA PHE A 139 -1.98 -15.98 1.70
C PHE A 139 -2.69 -14.66 1.46
N ALA A 140 -3.53 -14.24 2.40
CA ALA A 140 -4.15 -12.93 2.40
C ALA A 140 -3.69 -12.14 3.63
N LEU A 141 -3.14 -10.96 3.41
CA LEU A 141 -2.52 -10.13 4.44
C LEU A 141 -3.13 -8.73 4.44
N THR A 142 -3.43 -8.22 5.61
CA THR A 142 -3.89 -6.83 5.77
C THR A 142 -3.57 -6.31 7.17
N ALA A 143 -3.40 -4.99 7.29
CA ALA A 143 -3.26 -4.30 8.57
C ALA A 143 -4.55 -3.64 9.05
N THR A 144 -5.54 -3.49 8.17
CA THR A 144 -6.68 -2.58 8.38
C THR A 144 -8.04 -3.25 8.29
N ALA A 145 -8.10 -4.59 8.25
CA ALA A 145 -9.38 -5.29 8.26
C ALA A 145 -10.08 -5.19 9.63
N VAL A 146 -11.35 -4.88 9.59
CA VAL A 146 -12.21 -4.93 10.79
C VAL A 146 -12.63 -6.38 11.01
N TRP A 147 -12.29 -6.91 12.18
CA TRP A 147 -12.75 -8.22 12.63
C TRP A 147 -13.87 -8.01 13.67
N ASN A 148 -15.08 -8.39 13.31
CA ASN A 148 -16.25 -8.25 14.15
C ASN A 148 -17.15 -9.49 14.06
N PRO A 149 -16.78 -10.61 14.69
CA PRO A 149 -17.47 -11.89 14.52
C PRO A 149 -18.92 -11.89 15.05
N LYS A 150 -19.33 -10.85 15.78
CA LYS A 150 -20.70 -10.69 16.32
C LYS A 150 -21.52 -9.65 15.57
N GLY A 151 -20.96 -8.95 14.59
CA GLY A 151 -21.61 -7.85 13.87
C GLY A 151 -21.83 -8.17 12.39
N GLY A 152 -22.78 -7.45 11.78
CA GLY A 152 -23.17 -7.67 10.37
C GLY A 152 -22.15 -7.30 9.31
N ASN A 153 -21.08 -6.57 9.66
CA ASN A 153 -20.05 -6.10 8.74
C ASN A 153 -18.68 -6.58 9.23
N ASP A 154 -18.30 -7.79 8.85
CA ASP A 154 -16.98 -8.36 9.14
C ASP A 154 -16.15 -8.44 7.86
N MET A 155 -15.20 -7.52 7.73
CA MET A 155 -14.31 -7.44 6.56
C MET A 155 -13.44 -8.68 6.41
N VAL A 156 -13.08 -9.36 7.51
CA VAL A 156 -12.25 -10.55 7.46
C VAL A 156 -13.01 -11.70 6.80
N PHE A 157 -14.23 -11.98 7.25
CA PHE A 157 -15.06 -13.03 6.65
C PHE A 157 -15.48 -12.68 5.21
N GLU A 158 -15.78 -11.41 4.93
CA GLU A 158 -16.06 -10.98 3.56
C GLU A 158 -14.83 -11.21 2.64
N THR A 159 -13.63 -10.91 3.11
CA THR A 159 -12.38 -11.18 2.37
C THR A 159 -12.18 -12.67 2.11
N ILE A 160 -12.35 -13.51 3.14
CA ILE A 160 -12.22 -14.97 3.03
C ILE A 160 -13.17 -15.53 1.97
N ARG A 161 -14.44 -15.12 1.99
CA ARG A 161 -15.45 -15.55 1.01
C ARG A 161 -15.13 -15.04 -0.40
N SER A 162 -14.77 -13.75 -0.53
CA SER A 162 -14.46 -13.15 -1.83
C SER A 162 -13.25 -13.79 -2.49
N LEU A 163 -12.25 -14.19 -1.70
CA LEU A 163 -11.07 -14.90 -2.18
C LEU A 163 -11.23 -16.42 -2.27
N GLN A 164 -12.39 -16.96 -1.87
CA GLN A 164 -12.68 -18.40 -1.85
C GLN A 164 -11.63 -19.20 -1.06
N MET A 165 -11.29 -18.73 0.13
CA MET A 165 -10.26 -19.31 0.97
C MET A 165 -10.77 -20.32 2.01
N GLU A 166 -12.04 -20.68 1.97
CA GLU A 166 -12.62 -21.64 2.92
C GLU A 166 -12.27 -23.09 2.51
N PRO A 167 -11.77 -23.96 3.44
CA PRO A 167 -11.35 -23.63 4.81
C PRO A 167 -9.99 -22.90 4.87
N CYS A 168 -9.81 -22.01 5.86
CA CYS A 168 -8.54 -21.29 6.04
C CYS A 168 -8.13 -21.24 7.51
N VAL A 169 -6.84 -20.99 7.75
CA VAL A 169 -6.30 -20.67 9.07
C VAL A 169 -6.27 -19.14 9.20
N LEU A 170 -6.89 -18.63 10.26
CA LEU A 170 -7.00 -17.21 10.52
C LEU A 170 -6.11 -16.80 11.69
N TYR A 171 -5.21 -15.84 11.45
CA TYR A 171 -4.40 -15.20 12.48
C TYR A 171 -4.81 -13.74 12.62
N VAL A 172 -5.37 -13.38 13.76
CA VAL A 172 -5.74 -12.00 14.09
C VAL A 172 -4.84 -11.50 15.21
N GLY A 173 -3.99 -10.54 14.86
CA GLY A 173 -3.08 -9.91 15.82
C GLY A 173 -3.72 -8.73 16.57
N THR A 174 -3.06 -8.29 17.63
CA THR A 174 -3.45 -7.08 18.36
C THR A 174 -3.06 -5.85 17.57
N VAL A 175 -4.05 -5.04 17.17
CA VAL A 175 -3.84 -3.84 16.35
C VAL A 175 -3.40 -2.62 17.18
N LYS A 176 -3.59 -2.67 18.50
CA LYS A 176 -3.28 -1.53 19.37
C LYS A 176 -1.77 -1.28 19.46
N ARG A 177 -1.33 -0.16 18.89
CA ARG A 177 0.04 0.32 19.02
C ARG A 177 0.17 1.17 20.28
N LYS A 178 0.94 0.69 21.26
CA LYS A 178 1.12 1.38 22.55
C LYS A 178 1.88 2.72 22.44
N ASN A 179 2.63 2.90 21.37
CA ASN A 179 3.42 4.09 21.06
C ASN A 179 2.64 5.18 20.29
N ILE A 180 1.35 4.94 19.99
CA ILE A 180 0.49 5.92 19.32
C ILE A 180 -0.56 6.39 20.30
N GLY A 181 -0.56 7.69 20.60
CA GLY A 181 -1.60 8.37 21.35
C GLY A 181 -2.64 9.00 20.41
N PHE A 182 -3.88 9.06 20.84
CA PHE A 182 -4.96 9.74 20.12
C PHE A 182 -5.43 10.96 20.93
N ASP A 183 -5.41 12.15 20.30
CA ASP A 183 -6.04 13.37 20.82
C ASP A 183 -7.21 13.73 19.89
N ILE A 184 -8.43 13.42 20.33
CA ILE A 184 -9.67 13.67 19.57
C ILE A 184 -10.35 14.88 20.17
N ARG A 185 -10.62 15.90 19.35
CA ARG A 185 -11.26 17.14 19.80
C ARG A 185 -12.47 17.47 18.94
N GLN A 186 -13.52 17.91 19.61
CA GLN A 186 -14.69 18.46 18.95
C GLN A 186 -14.40 19.92 18.54
N LEU A 187 -14.71 20.26 17.29
CA LEU A 187 -14.63 21.65 16.84
C LEU A 187 -15.80 22.45 17.42
N THR A 188 -15.49 23.45 18.21
CA THR A 188 -16.47 24.45 18.68
C THR A 188 -16.38 25.65 17.76
N LEU A 189 -17.50 26.03 17.16
CA LEU A 189 -17.61 27.22 16.32
C LEU A 189 -17.89 28.46 17.17
N GLU A 190 -17.27 29.58 16.80
CA GLU A 190 -17.58 30.88 17.34
C GLU A 190 -18.90 31.43 16.73
N GLU A 191 -19.50 32.42 17.35
CA GLU A 191 -20.75 33.02 16.87
C GLU A 191 -20.56 33.58 15.44
N GLY A 192 -21.37 33.11 14.49
CA GLY A 192 -21.27 33.49 13.07
C GLY A 192 -20.11 32.83 12.29
N GLU A 193 -19.35 31.94 12.93
CA GLU A 193 -18.24 31.22 12.27
C GLU A 193 -18.77 30.06 11.44
N THR A 194 -18.29 29.93 10.19
CA THR A 194 -18.56 28.75 9.37
C THR A 194 -17.63 27.61 9.76
N TYR A 195 -18.07 26.36 9.52
CA TYR A 195 -17.28 25.16 9.81
C TYR A 195 -15.86 25.19 9.15
N ASP A 196 -15.74 25.70 7.94
CA ASP A 196 -14.44 25.83 7.26
C ASP A 196 -13.55 26.85 7.95
N LYS A 197 -14.08 28.01 8.36
CA LYS A 197 -13.33 29.03 9.12
C LYS A 197 -12.86 28.47 10.47
N GLY A 198 -13.74 27.79 11.20
CA GLY A 198 -13.37 27.17 12.48
C GLY A 198 -12.26 26.13 12.33
N LYS A 199 -12.30 25.32 11.30
CA LYS A 199 -11.18 24.41 10.98
C LYS A 199 -9.89 25.16 10.68
N GLN A 200 -9.95 26.22 9.90
CA GLN A 200 -8.77 27.02 9.56
C GLN A 200 -8.14 27.63 10.83
N ARG A 201 -8.97 28.20 11.72
CA ARG A 201 -8.54 28.74 13.00
C ARG A 201 -7.81 27.70 13.85
N VAL A 202 -8.43 26.56 14.09
CA VAL A 202 -7.85 25.48 14.91
C VAL A 202 -6.54 24.93 14.30
N ILE A 203 -6.44 24.85 12.98
CA ILE A 203 -5.20 24.42 12.31
C ILE A 203 -4.12 25.50 12.51
N SER A 204 -4.43 26.78 12.27
CA SER A 204 -3.48 27.87 12.40
C SER A 204 -2.90 27.99 13.82
N GLU A 205 -3.75 27.85 14.84
CA GLU A 205 -3.33 27.89 16.26
C GLU A 205 -2.35 26.76 16.64
N ARG A 206 -2.33 25.66 15.88
CA ARG A 206 -1.57 24.47 16.22
C ARG A 206 -0.37 24.21 15.33
N VAL A 207 -0.41 24.70 14.10
CA VAL A 207 0.64 24.43 13.12
C VAL A 207 2.02 24.83 13.65
N GLU A 208 2.14 25.93 14.37
CA GLU A 208 3.41 26.37 14.94
C GLU A 208 3.98 25.37 15.95
N ASN A 209 3.12 24.81 16.81
CA ASN A 209 3.53 23.79 17.78
C ASN A 209 4.00 22.49 17.10
N PHE A 210 3.49 22.19 15.90
CA PHE A 210 3.86 21.00 15.15
C PHE A 210 5.14 21.18 14.33
N LEU A 211 5.59 22.41 14.09
CA LEU A 211 6.86 22.71 13.43
C LEU A 211 8.06 22.65 14.38
N ASP A 212 7.81 22.63 15.68
CA ASP A 212 8.85 22.63 16.71
C ASP A 212 9.39 21.21 16.96
N GLY A 213 10.44 20.85 16.23
CA GLY A 213 11.28 19.69 16.55
C GLY A 213 10.80 18.32 16.07
N HIS A 214 9.59 18.17 15.53
CA HIS A 214 9.03 16.89 15.11
C HIS A 214 8.62 16.89 13.64
N LYS A 215 8.67 15.71 13.03
CA LYS A 215 8.08 15.50 11.71
C LYS A 215 6.57 15.34 11.83
N THR A 216 5.82 16.12 11.06
CA THR A 216 4.36 16.16 11.13
C THR A 216 3.71 15.90 9.77
N LEU A 217 2.69 15.04 9.75
CA LEU A 217 1.79 14.86 8.61
C LEU A 217 0.42 15.45 8.94
N LEU A 218 -0.01 16.42 8.13
CA LEU A 218 -1.35 16.98 8.20
C LEU A 218 -2.16 16.48 7.01
N TYR A 219 -3.14 15.61 7.26
CA TYR A 219 -4.03 15.15 6.21
C TYR A 219 -5.18 16.12 5.97
N TYR A 220 -5.27 16.60 4.73
CA TYR A 220 -6.32 17.51 4.30
C TYR A 220 -7.13 16.87 3.16
N PRO A 221 -8.48 16.88 3.24
CA PRO A 221 -9.30 16.10 2.31
C PRO A 221 -9.29 16.60 0.86
N PHE A 222 -8.99 17.89 0.65
CA PHE A 222 -9.08 18.52 -0.67
C PHE A 222 -7.71 18.97 -1.18
N ALA A 223 -7.37 18.59 -2.43
CA ALA A 223 -6.15 19.04 -3.10
C ALA A 223 -6.22 20.52 -3.52
N GLY A 224 -7.43 21.01 -3.83
CA GLY A 224 -7.63 22.39 -4.28
C GLY A 224 -7.29 23.40 -3.19
N GLY A 225 -6.39 24.32 -3.49
CA GLY A 225 -6.02 25.41 -2.59
C GLY A 225 -5.10 25.06 -1.41
N ILE A 226 -4.55 23.83 -1.34
CA ILE A 226 -3.61 23.45 -0.25
C ILE A 226 -2.46 24.43 -0.14
N ASP A 227 -1.81 24.79 -1.25
CA ASP A 227 -0.65 25.68 -1.24
C ASP A 227 -1.00 27.09 -0.73
N MET A 228 -2.21 27.57 -1.06
CA MET A 228 -2.70 28.84 -0.54
C MET A 228 -3.02 28.76 0.96
N ARG A 229 -3.61 27.65 1.41
CA ARG A 229 -3.94 27.42 2.82
C ARG A 229 -2.69 27.30 3.71
N ILE A 230 -1.63 26.66 3.21
CA ILE A 230 -0.33 26.63 3.91
C ILE A 230 0.16 28.05 4.20
N LYS A 231 0.06 28.96 3.22
CA LYS A 231 0.44 30.36 3.41
C LYS A 231 -0.40 31.10 4.44
N THR A 232 -1.61 30.64 4.69
CA THR A 232 -2.49 31.20 5.72
C THR A 232 -2.22 30.61 7.11
N TRP A 233 -1.86 29.33 7.17
CA TRP A 233 -1.65 28.62 8.45
C TRP A 233 -0.25 28.81 9.03
N VAL A 234 0.76 29.02 8.17
CA VAL A 234 2.18 29.01 8.54
C VAL A 234 2.76 30.40 8.34
N ARG A 235 3.57 30.88 9.29
CA ARG A 235 4.30 32.14 9.15
C ARG A 235 5.22 32.09 7.92
N SER A 236 5.40 33.21 7.26
CA SER A 236 6.22 33.30 6.05
C SER A 236 7.67 32.82 6.25
N ALA A 237 8.22 33.03 7.43
CA ALA A 237 9.56 32.56 7.80
C ALA A 237 9.69 31.02 7.76
N ASP A 238 8.60 30.30 7.99
CA ASP A 238 8.58 28.84 8.14
C ASP A 238 8.06 28.12 6.89
N TRP A 239 7.67 28.83 5.84
CA TRP A 239 7.20 28.19 4.60
C TRP A 239 8.18 27.18 4.00
N ARG A 240 9.48 27.42 4.15
CA ARG A 240 10.52 26.49 3.71
C ARG A 240 10.46 25.14 4.41
N LEU A 241 9.89 25.06 5.60
CA LEU A 241 9.77 23.85 6.41
C LEU A 241 8.54 23.01 6.07
N VAL A 242 7.63 23.55 5.25
CA VAL A 242 6.35 22.90 4.91
C VAL A 242 6.28 22.61 3.43
N ALA A 243 5.79 21.43 3.09
CA ALA A 243 5.50 21.04 1.73
C ALA A 243 4.05 20.56 1.57
N SER A 244 3.48 20.74 0.38
CA SER A 244 2.21 20.14 0.01
C SER A 244 2.41 18.88 -0.80
N TYR A 245 1.60 17.83 -0.55
CA TYR A 245 1.66 16.57 -1.28
C TYR A 245 0.26 16.12 -1.71
N TYR A 246 0.00 16.10 -3.02
CA TYR A 246 -1.30 15.69 -3.58
C TYR A 246 -1.17 15.04 -4.97
N GLY A 247 -2.23 14.39 -5.42
CA GLY A 247 -2.21 13.52 -6.60
C GLY A 247 -1.70 14.17 -7.89
N LYS A 248 -2.02 15.47 -8.11
CA LYS A 248 -1.66 16.20 -9.34
C LYS A 248 -0.19 16.63 -9.46
N LYS A 249 0.60 16.54 -8.39
CA LYS A 249 2.05 16.79 -8.50
C LYS A 249 2.71 15.69 -9.32
N ASP A 250 3.72 16.04 -10.10
CA ASP A 250 4.49 15.08 -10.88
C ASP A 250 5.32 14.13 -9.98
N LYS A 251 5.88 13.10 -10.60
CA LYS A 251 6.63 12.06 -9.88
C LYS A 251 7.90 12.60 -9.22
N GLU A 252 8.62 13.46 -9.92
CA GLU A 252 9.90 14.02 -9.46
C GLU A 252 9.68 14.94 -8.27
N GLN A 253 8.67 15.82 -8.33
CA GLN A 253 8.28 16.67 -7.21
C GLN A 253 7.88 15.86 -5.99
N LYS A 254 7.11 14.78 -6.16
CA LYS A 254 6.71 13.90 -5.05
C LYS A 254 7.91 13.21 -4.42
N ALA A 255 8.84 12.70 -5.22
CA ALA A 255 10.06 12.06 -4.73
C ALA A 255 10.94 13.04 -3.97
N ALA A 256 11.15 14.25 -4.50
CA ALA A 256 11.92 15.30 -3.85
C ALA A 256 11.32 15.70 -2.48
N ILE A 257 10.00 15.90 -2.41
CA ILE A 257 9.32 16.24 -1.14
C ILE A 257 9.52 15.14 -0.09
N VAL A 258 9.39 13.87 -0.48
CA VAL A 258 9.59 12.74 0.43
C VAL A 258 11.05 12.69 0.92
N GLN A 259 12.00 12.91 0.03
CA GLN A 259 13.42 12.93 0.37
C GLN A 259 13.75 14.08 1.32
N GLU A 260 13.34 15.30 1.00
CA GLU A 260 13.52 16.48 1.86
C GLU A 260 12.90 16.29 3.25
N PHE A 261 11.77 15.58 3.32
CA PHE A 261 11.12 15.27 4.58
C PHE A 261 11.88 14.18 5.37
N LYS A 262 12.39 13.15 4.70
CA LYS A 262 13.26 12.13 5.31
C LYS A 262 14.53 12.76 5.89
N GLU A 263 15.13 13.69 5.19
CA GLU A 263 16.35 14.41 5.58
C GLU A 263 16.10 15.52 6.63
N GLY A 264 14.84 15.82 6.96
CA GLY A 264 14.48 16.84 7.94
C GLY A 264 14.51 18.28 7.41
N MET A 265 14.75 18.49 6.12
CA MET A 265 14.65 19.81 5.47
C MET A 265 13.21 20.31 5.44
N LYS A 266 12.25 19.40 5.32
CA LYS A 266 10.83 19.64 5.57
C LYS A 266 10.44 19.03 6.92
N ARG A 267 9.72 19.76 7.72
CA ARG A 267 9.21 19.31 9.02
C ARG A 267 7.72 18.97 8.98
N MET A 268 6.99 19.55 8.03
CA MET A 268 5.58 19.26 7.85
C MET A 268 5.25 18.99 6.38
N ILE A 269 4.48 17.94 6.15
CA ILE A 269 3.80 17.71 4.86
C ILE A 269 2.30 17.89 5.07
N VAL A 270 1.70 18.79 4.30
CA VAL A 270 0.23 18.89 4.17
C VAL A 270 -0.18 18.03 2.98
N ALA A 271 -0.85 16.93 3.24
CA ALA A 271 -1.11 15.90 2.25
C ALA A 271 -2.60 15.60 2.08
N THR A 272 -2.98 15.20 0.87
CA THR A 272 -4.21 14.44 0.68
C THR A 272 -3.95 12.95 0.95
N LYS A 273 -4.96 12.09 0.85
CA LYS A 273 -4.80 10.63 0.91
C LYS A 273 -3.82 10.05 -0.13
N ALA A 274 -3.30 10.87 -1.04
CA ALA A 274 -2.24 10.46 -1.97
C ALA A 274 -0.88 10.22 -1.27
N PHE A 275 -0.70 10.76 -0.06
CA PHE A 275 0.42 10.46 0.82
C PHE A 275 -0.04 9.45 1.86
N GLY A 276 0.59 8.34 2.02
CA GLY A 276 0.24 7.39 3.08
C GLY A 276 0.24 5.93 2.67
N MET A 277 0.37 5.65 1.38
CA MET A 277 0.54 4.29 0.91
C MET A 277 1.86 4.20 0.13
N GLY A 278 2.80 3.38 0.65
CA GLY A 278 4.11 3.20 0.02
C GLY A 278 5.17 4.24 0.38
N VAL A 279 5.02 4.94 1.51
CA VAL A 279 6.06 5.82 2.03
C VAL A 279 6.45 5.33 3.41
N ASP A 280 7.66 4.81 3.54
CA ASP A 280 8.24 4.41 4.82
C ASP A 280 9.11 5.55 5.38
N ILE A 281 8.68 6.10 6.50
CA ILE A 281 9.39 7.14 7.24
C ILE A 281 9.37 6.76 8.72
N SER A 282 10.53 6.46 9.26
CA SER A 282 10.70 5.82 10.57
C SER A 282 10.43 6.72 11.77
N ASP A 283 10.41 8.03 11.58
CA ASP A 283 10.46 9.06 12.65
C ASP A 283 9.31 10.08 12.59
N ILE A 284 8.13 9.64 12.18
CA ILE A 284 6.89 10.42 12.24
C ILE A 284 6.14 10.13 13.54
#